data_ed909ebb3d186c7ce79dec48ac055a35
#
_entry.id   ed909ebb3d186c7ce79dec48ac055a35
#
_cell.length_a   1.000
_cell.length_b   1.000
_cell.length_c   1.000
_cell.angle_alpha   90.00
_cell.angle_beta   90.00
_cell.angle_gamma   90.00
#
_symmetry.space_group_name_H-M   'P 1'
#
loop_
_entity.id
_entity.type
_entity.pdbx_description
1 polymer ?
#
loop_
_entity_poly.entity_id
_entity_poly.type
_entity_poly.pdbx_seq_one_letter_code
_entity_poly.pdbx_strand_id
1 'polypeptide(L)'
;HSFNMELYLNYIEEFGLDKKQKYKKLSKGMKTRTQLAFALSHNAKLFLFDEPTAGLDKHFREKFLKLCTNLVADGEKSILIATHITEELDRIADYIAYMQKGRMLFYTESYKMCERFRIVTGEDYKCNLIPDEVVVYKEKNTYSTSAMVVNSEWYRIDDRLEKHIPDIREFMYYFVKGGEKNAEVIAEKYLNK
;
A
#
# COMPACT_ATOMS: atom_id res chain seq x y z
N HIS A 1 -23.71 -10.25 14.23
CA HIS A 1 -23.40 -10.68 12.87
C HIS A 1 -23.43 -12.19 12.83
N SER A 2 -24.24 -12.77 11.95
CA SER A 2 -24.39 -14.22 11.88
C SER A 2 -23.17 -14.82 11.17
N PHE A 3 -22.53 -15.80 11.80
CA PHE A 3 -21.50 -16.63 11.19
C PHE A 3 -22.16 -17.63 10.22
N ASN A 4 -21.62 -17.75 9.02
CA ASN A 4 -22.08 -18.68 8.01
C ASN A 4 -21.13 -19.88 7.94
N MET A 5 -21.56 -21.03 8.47
CA MET A 5 -20.77 -22.25 8.53
C MET A 5 -20.49 -22.83 7.12
N GLU A 6 -21.44 -22.76 6.21
CA GLU A 6 -21.28 -23.24 4.84
C GLU A 6 -20.20 -22.42 4.12
N LEU A 7 -20.27 -21.10 4.20
CA LEU A 7 -19.27 -20.20 3.63
C LEU A 7 -17.88 -20.42 4.24
N TYR A 8 -17.81 -20.68 5.54
CA TYR A 8 -16.54 -21.00 6.21
C TYR A 8 -15.93 -22.30 5.66
N LEU A 9 -16.74 -23.35 5.50
CA LEU A 9 -16.26 -24.63 4.97
C LEU A 9 -15.81 -24.51 3.50
N ASN A 10 -16.47 -23.65 2.74
CA ASN A 10 -16.06 -23.34 1.36
C ASN A 10 -14.71 -22.63 1.34
N TYR A 11 -14.49 -21.61 2.21
CA TYR A 11 -13.17 -20.96 2.30
C TYR A 11 -12.08 -21.92 2.81
N ILE A 12 -12.36 -22.80 3.77
CA ILE A 12 -11.40 -23.81 4.23
C ILE A 12 -10.91 -24.67 3.06
N GLU A 13 -11.82 -25.13 2.22
CA GLU A 13 -11.48 -25.91 1.03
C GLU A 13 -10.74 -25.06 -0.01
N GLU A 14 -11.25 -23.88 -0.31
CA GLU A 14 -10.67 -22.96 -1.27
C GLU A 14 -9.25 -22.50 -0.88
N PHE A 15 -8.97 -22.37 0.41
CA PHE A 15 -7.66 -21.99 0.94
C PHE A 15 -6.70 -23.17 1.12
N GLY A 16 -7.10 -24.37 0.68
CA GLY A 16 -6.29 -25.59 0.73
C GLY A 16 -6.03 -26.09 2.14
N LEU A 17 -7.01 -25.93 3.04
CA LEU A 17 -6.92 -26.37 4.42
C LEU A 17 -7.64 -27.67 4.65
N ASP A 18 -7.07 -28.57 5.47
CA ASP A 18 -7.72 -29.81 5.86
C ASP A 18 -8.73 -29.58 7.02
N LYS A 19 -10.01 -29.84 6.74
CA LYS A 19 -11.12 -29.70 7.70
C LYS A 19 -10.95 -30.57 8.96
N LYS A 20 -10.13 -31.63 8.89
CA LYS A 20 -9.89 -32.57 10.01
C LYS A 20 -8.68 -32.19 10.84
N GLN A 21 -7.82 -31.31 10.35
CA GLN A 21 -6.58 -30.94 11.03
C GLN A 21 -6.87 -30.01 12.23
N LYS A 22 -6.34 -30.37 13.39
CA LYS A 22 -6.50 -29.55 14.60
C LYS A 22 -5.71 -28.24 14.46
N TYR A 23 -6.32 -27.11 14.79
CA TYR A 23 -5.73 -25.75 14.70
C TYR A 23 -4.33 -25.66 15.31
N LYS A 24 -4.09 -26.33 16.45
CA LYS A 24 -2.76 -26.36 17.12
C LYS A 24 -1.64 -26.96 16.24
N LYS A 25 -1.98 -27.84 15.29
CA LYS A 25 -1.02 -28.49 14.38
C LYS A 25 -0.81 -27.74 13.07
N LEU A 26 -1.54 -26.63 12.84
CA LEU A 26 -1.41 -25.82 11.63
C LEU A 26 -0.10 -25.04 11.65
N SER A 27 0.54 -24.89 10.49
CA SER A 27 1.66 -23.94 10.31
C SER A 27 1.18 -22.50 10.50
N LYS A 28 2.12 -21.54 10.65
CA LYS A 28 1.77 -20.11 10.78
C LYS A 28 0.89 -19.64 9.61
N GLY A 29 1.28 -19.92 8.38
CA GLY A 29 0.50 -19.54 7.19
C GLY A 29 -0.87 -20.20 7.15
N MET A 30 -0.99 -21.49 7.51
CA MET A 30 -2.30 -22.18 7.59
C MET A 30 -3.20 -21.57 8.68
N LYS A 31 -2.64 -21.15 9.81
CA LYS A 31 -3.39 -20.45 10.86
C LYS A 31 -3.94 -19.12 10.35
N THR A 32 -3.11 -18.34 9.65
CA THR A 32 -3.55 -17.08 9.03
C THR A 32 -4.68 -17.33 8.02
N ARG A 33 -4.55 -18.32 7.14
CA ARG A 33 -5.61 -18.70 6.19
C ARG A 33 -6.90 -19.10 6.90
N THR A 34 -6.81 -19.85 8.01
CA THR A 34 -7.99 -20.25 8.81
C THR A 34 -8.67 -19.02 9.44
N GLN A 35 -7.89 -18.06 9.96
CA GLN A 35 -8.41 -16.83 10.54
C GLN A 35 -9.09 -15.95 9.47
N LEU A 36 -8.51 -15.86 8.27
CA LEU A 36 -9.12 -15.15 7.15
C LEU A 36 -10.43 -15.83 6.72
N ALA A 37 -10.45 -17.15 6.58
CA ALA A 37 -11.67 -17.92 6.29
C ALA A 37 -12.77 -17.63 7.33
N PHE A 38 -12.42 -17.62 8.60
CA PHE A 38 -13.34 -17.31 9.68
C PHE A 38 -13.88 -15.88 9.59
N ALA A 39 -13.01 -14.88 9.43
CA ALA A 39 -13.40 -13.47 9.32
C ALA A 39 -14.34 -13.24 8.12
N LEU A 40 -14.00 -13.78 6.95
CA LEU A 40 -14.78 -13.65 5.72
C LEU A 40 -16.13 -14.38 5.76
N SER A 41 -16.30 -15.29 6.70
CA SER A 41 -17.56 -16.04 6.87
C SER A 41 -18.60 -15.33 7.74
N HIS A 42 -18.36 -14.09 8.09
CA HIS A 42 -19.32 -13.23 8.78
C HIS A 42 -19.96 -12.24 7.80
N ASN A 43 -21.26 -11.96 8.01
CA ASN A 43 -21.93 -10.91 7.26
C ASN A 43 -21.60 -9.52 7.86
N ALA A 44 -20.32 -9.17 7.86
CA ALA A 44 -19.84 -7.88 8.33
C ALA A 44 -19.87 -6.84 7.20
N LYS A 45 -20.14 -5.58 7.54
CA LYS A 45 -20.04 -4.44 6.62
C LYS A 45 -18.63 -3.84 6.62
N LEU A 46 -17.86 -4.03 7.68
CA LEU A 46 -16.49 -3.56 7.82
C LEU A 46 -15.59 -4.70 8.27
N PHE A 47 -14.52 -4.94 7.51
CA PHE A 47 -13.46 -5.87 7.85
C PHE A 47 -12.20 -5.10 8.25
N LEU A 48 -11.60 -5.52 9.37
CA LEU A 48 -10.35 -4.94 9.87
C LEU A 48 -9.29 -6.02 9.84
N PHE A 49 -8.25 -5.83 9.04
CA PHE A 49 -7.14 -6.76 8.89
C PHE A 49 -5.83 -6.10 9.31
N ASP A 50 -5.10 -6.76 10.20
CA ASP A 50 -3.77 -6.37 10.63
C ASP A 50 -2.75 -7.38 10.07
N GLU A 51 -1.88 -6.90 9.18
CA GLU A 51 -0.87 -7.71 8.46
C GLU A 51 -1.42 -9.04 7.87
N PRO A 52 -2.55 -9.02 7.14
CA PRO A 52 -3.27 -10.25 6.77
C PRO A 52 -2.48 -11.17 5.83
N THR A 53 -1.49 -10.64 5.14
CA THR A 53 -0.68 -11.36 4.15
C THR A 53 0.71 -11.71 4.64
N ALA A 54 1.08 -11.24 5.84
CA ALA A 54 2.40 -11.49 6.41
C ALA A 54 2.68 -12.99 6.59
N GLY A 55 3.77 -13.47 5.99
CA GLY A 55 4.17 -14.88 6.06
C GLY A 55 3.37 -15.84 5.18
N LEU A 56 2.53 -15.32 4.29
CA LEU A 56 1.86 -16.09 3.24
C LEU A 56 2.72 -16.17 1.98
N ASP A 57 2.58 -17.25 1.24
CA ASP A 57 3.21 -17.38 -0.08
C ASP A 57 2.54 -16.42 -1.09
N LYS A 58 3.27 -16.13 -2.16
CA LYS A 58 2.84 -15.17 -3.19
C LYS A 58 1.50 -15.54 -3.82
N HIS A 59 1.28 -16.83 -4.10
CA HIS A 59 0.04 -17.27 -4.75
C HIS A 59 -1.19 -17.02 -3.87
N PHE A 60 -1.10 -17.37 -2.58
CA PHE A 60 -2.22 -17.12 -1.66
C PHE A 60 -2.42 -15.62 -1.39
N ARG A 61 -1.35 -14.84 -1.34
CA ARG A 61 -1.41 -13.39 -1.20
C ARG A 61 -2.22 -12.76 -2.35
N GLU A 62 -1.88 -13.10 -3.60
CA GLU A 62 -2.62 -12.61 -4.78
C GLU A 62 -4.11 -13.02 -4.75
N LYS A 63 -4.39 -14.26 -4.33
CA LYS A 63 -5.75 -14.75 -4.14
C LYS A 63 -6.52 -13.94 -3.10
N PHE A 64 -5.91 -13.66 -1.96
CA PHE A 64 -6.53 -12.86 -0.90
C PHE A 64 -6.82 -11.43 -1.36
N LEU A 65 -5.90 -10.77 -2.06
CA LEU A 65 -6.12 -9.42 -2.59
C LEU A 65 -7.29 -9.40 -3.58
N LYS A 66 -7.37 -10.39 -4.46
CA LYS A 66 -8.52 -10.54 -5.38
C LYS A 66 -9.85 -10.75 -4.63
N LEU A 67 -9.83 -11.54 -3.55
CA LEU A 67 -11.02 -11.70 -2.70
C LEU A 67 -11.43 -10.38 -2.05
N CYS A 68 -10.47 -9.57 -1.57
CA CYS A 68 -10.74 -8.24 -1.02
C CYS A 68 -11.42 -7.34 -2.06
N THR A 69 -10.87 -7.27 -3.28
CA THR A 69 -11.47 -6.49 -4.37
C THR A 69 -12.91 -6.93 -4.68
N ASN A 70 -13.15 -8.24 -4.77
CA ASN A 70 -14.49 -8.77 -5.03
C ASN A 70 -15.46 -8.50 -3.88
N LEU A 71 -14.97 -8.50 -2.64
CA LEU A 71 -15.79 -8.32 -1.44
C LEU A 71 -16.38 -6.90 -1.32
N VAL A 72 -15.67 -5.90 -1.87
CA VAL A 72 -16.09 -4.49 -1.84
C VAL A 72 -16.72 -4.00 -3.15
N ALA A 73 -16.75 -4.84 -4.18
CA ALA A 73 -17.16 -4.46 -5.53
C ALA A 73 -18.61 -3.94 -5.62
N ASP A 74 -19.49 -4.39 -4.74
CA ASP A 74 -20.90 -3.95 -4.68
C ASP A 74 -21.11 -2.65 -3.88
N GLY A 75 -20.07 -2.12 -3.23
CA GLY A 75 -20.11 -0.94 -2.37
C GLY A 75 -20.79 -1.14 -1.01
N GLU A 76 -21.28 -2.34 -0.70
CA GLU A 76 -21.98 -2.64 0.55
C GLU A 76 -21.00 -2.90 1.71
N LYS A 77 -19.75 -3.22 1.42
CA LYS A 77 -18.72 -3.58 2.39
C LYS A 77 -17.49 -2.71 2.24
N SER A 78 -16.76 -2.59 3.34
CA SER A 78 -15.49 -1.86 3.40
C SER A 78 -14.44 -2.72 4.08
N ILE A 79 -13.19 -2.51 3.69
CA ILE A 79 -12.02 -3.19 4.27
C ILE A 79 -11.01 -2.13 4.70
N LEU A 80 -10.51 -2.25 5.94
CA LEU A 80 -9.35 -1.53 6.42
C LEU A 80 -8.20 -2.51 6.63
N ILE A 81 -7.10 -2.30 5.94
CA ILE A 81 -5.90 -3.12 6.04
C ILE A 81 -4.76 -2.29 6.62
N ALA A 82 -4.21 -2.73 7.75
CA ALA A 82 -2.93 -2.24 8.23
C ALA A 82 -1.83 -3.17 7.71
N THR A 83 -0.86 -2.63 6.97
CA THR A 83 0.25 -3.39 6.41
C THR A 83 1.48 -2.51 6.16
N HIS A 84 2.66 -3.13 6.20
CA HIS A 84 3.91 -2.52 5.75
C HIS A 84 4.30 -2.96 4.32
N ILE A 85 3.49 -3.81 3.68
CA ILE A 85 3.75 -4.33 2.32
C ILE A 85 3.04 -3.42 1.32
N THR A 86 3.70 -2.34 0.93
CA THR A 86 3.13 -1.30 0.06
C THR A 86 2.78 -1.78 -1.35
N GLU A 87 3.48 -2.79 -1.87
CA GLU A 87 3.21 -3.37 -3.20
C GLU A 87 1.79 -3.96 -3.35
N GLU A 88 1.16 -4.31 -2.23
CA GLU A 88 -0.22 -4.84 -2.24
C GLU A 88 -1.25 -3.73 -2.41
N LEU A 89 -0.93 -2.54 -1.91
CA LEU A 89 -1.83 -1.40 -1.87
C LEU A 89 -2.10 -0.82 -3.27
N ASP A 90 -1.12 -0.86 -4.18
CA ASP A 90 -1.28 -0.40 -5.57
C ASP A 90 -2.43 -1.06 -6.31
N ARG A 91 -2.83 -2.26 -5.88
CA ARG A 91 -3.83 -3.07 -6.55
C ARG A 91 -5.23 -2.94 -5.98
N ILE A 92 -5.36 -2.54 -4.72
CA ILE A 92 -6.63 -2.64 -4.00
C ILE A 92 -7.03 -1.40 -3.21
N ALA A 93 -6.11 -0.45 -2.98
CA ALA A 93 -6.38 0.67 -2.09
C ALA A 93 -7.01 1.85 -2.82
N ASP A 94 -8.23 2.22 -2.46
CA ASP A 94 -8.85 3.47 -2.87
C ASP A 94 -8.29 4.66 -2.07
N TYR A 95 -8.01 4.43 -0.79
CA TYR A 95 -7.49 5.42 0.15
C TYR A 95 -6.26 4.90 0.88
N ILE A 96 -5.32 5.81 1.14
CA ILE A 96 -4.12 5.54 1.95
C ILE A 96 -4.13 6.45 3.17
N ALA A 97 -3.92 5.84 4.34
CA ALA A 97 -3.62 6.53 5.59
C ALA A 97 -2.20 6.17 6.03
N TYR A 98 -1.36 7.15 6.28
CA TYR A 98 -0.02 6.92 6.79
C TYR A 98 0.10 7.35 8.25
N MET A 99 0.50 6.41 9.08
CA MET A 99 0.70 6.63 10.51
C MET A 99 2.17 6.55 10.89
N GLN A 100 2.64 7.51 11.69
CA GLN A 100 3.99 7.51 12.23
C GLN A 100 3.95 7.95 13.70
N LYS A 101 4.63 7.22 14.58
CA LYS A 101 4.71 7.51 16.02
C LYS A 101 3.35 7.77 16.70
N GLY A 102 2.33 7.01 16.31
CA GLY A 102 0.97 7.14 16.86
C GLY A 102 0.16 8.32 16.32
N ARG A 103 0.66 9.04 15.30
CA ARG A 103 -0.04 10.13 14.62
C ARG A 103 -0.35 9.75 13.18
N MET A 104 -1.54 10.07 12.72
CA MET A 104 -1.87 10.01 11.30
C MET A 104 -1.29 11.26 10.62
N LEU A 105 -0.31 11.08 9.73
CA LEU A 105 0.31 12.18 9.01
C LEU A 105 -0.54 12.62 7.82
N PHE A 106 -1.11 11.67 7.08
CA PHE A 106 -2.06 11.97 6.01
C PHE A 106 -3.10 10.87 5.83
N TYR A 107 -4.21 11.25 5.20
CA TYR A 107 -5.25 10.40 4.67
C TYR A 107 -5.70 10.97 3.33
N THR A 108 -5.59 10.20 2.27
CA THR A 108 -5.89 10.70 0.91
C THR A 108 -6.26 9.55 -0.03
N GLU A 109 -6.91 9.88 -1.15
CA GLU A 109 -7.14 8.93 -2.25
C GLU A 109 -5.80 8.53 -2.89
N SER A 110 -5.61 7.23 -3.13
CA SER A 110 -4.33 6.68 -3.61
C SER A 110 -3.88 7.31 -4.93
N TYR A 111 -4.79 7.45 -5.88
CA TYR A 111 -4.47 8.03 -7.18
C TYR A 111 -4.09 9.52 -7.08
N LYS A 112 -4.79 10.31 -6.26
CA LYS A 112 -4.47 11.74 -6.03
C LYS A 112 -3.12 11.92 -5.39
N MET A 113 -2.76 10.99 -4.47
CA MET A 113 -1.45 10.99 -3.85
C MET A 113 -0.35 10.84 -4.91
N CYS A 114 -0.45 9.82 -5.75
CA CYS A 114 0.57 9.54 -6.76
C CYS A 114 0.64 10.66 -7.83
N GLU A 115 -0.49 11.18 -8.29
CA GLU A 115 -0.53 12.25 -9.32
C GLU A 115 0.11 13.57 -8.88
N ARG A 116 0.19 13.83 -7.57
CA ARG A 116 0.81 15.05 -7.04
C ARG A 116 2.34 15.06 -7.10
N PHE A 117 2.94 13.93 -7.44
CA PHE A 117 4.39 13.77 -7.47
C PHE A 117 4.87 13.18 -8.78
N ARG A 118 6.17 13.32 -9.03
CA ARG A 118 6.89 12.66 -10.13
C ARG A 118 8.19 12.08 -9.60
N ILE A 119 8.54 10.90 -10.10
CA ILE A 119 9.93 10.42 -10.02
C ILE A 119 10.64 10.94 -11.25
N VAL A 120 11.78 11.56 -11.04
CA VAL A 120 12.67 12.05 -12.09
C VAL A 120 14.00 11.32 -11.98
N THR A 121 14.54 10.87 -13.12
CA THR A 121 15.79 10.11 -13.15
C THR A 121 16.67 10.61 -14.27
N GLY A 122 17.98 10.71 -14.04
CA GLY A 122 18.94 11.11 -15.03
C GLY A 122 20.34 11.30 -14.47
N GLU A 123 21.18 12.00 -15.24
CA GLU A 123 22.57 12.27 -14.88
C GLU A 123 22.65 13.21 -13.67
N ASP A 124 23.63 12.98 -12.79
CA ASP A 124 23.82 13.71 -11.54
C ASP A 124 23.74 15.22 -11.69
N TYR A 125 24.46 15.77 -12.69
CA TYR A 125 24.53 17.22 -12.86
C TYR A 125 23.18 17.83 -13.25
N LYS A 126 22.32 17.12 -14.01
CA LYS A 126 20.96 17.57 -14.36
C LYS A 126 20.03 17.50 -13.16
N CYS A 127 20.08 16.41 -12.40
CA CYS A 127 19.28 16.26 -11.19
C CYS A 127 19.67 17.25 -10.09
N ASN A 128 20.93 17.71 -10.08
CA ASN A 128 21.39 18.74 -9.12
C ASN A 128 20.91 20.16 -9.47
N LEU A 129 20.39 20.38 -10.67
CA LEU A 129 19.75 21.65 -11.05
C LEU A 129 18.29 21.74 -10.59
N ILE A 130 17.70 20.66 -10.11
CA ILE A 130 16.33 20.67 -9.58
C ILE A 130 16.33 21.47 -8.28
N PRO A 131 15.46 22.50 -8.14
CA PRO A 131 15.39 23.30 -6.92
C PRO A 131 15.03 22.46 -5.70
N ASP A 132 15.75 22.62 -4.60
CA ASP A 132 15.57 21.83 -3.38
C ASP A 132 14.16 21.96 -2.78
N GLU A 133 13.50 23.11 -2.97
CA GLU A 133 12.13 23.34 -2.47
C GLU A 133 11.05 22.47 -3.10
N VAL A 134 11.33 21.84 -4.27
CA VAL A 134 10.40 20.92 -4.93
C VAL A 134 10.77 19.45 -4.74
N VAL A 135 11.93 19.17 -4.15
CA VAL A 135 12.45 17.83 -3.93
C VAL A 135 11.95 17.28 -2.60
N VAL A 136 11.26 16.13 -2.65
CA VAL A 136 10.89 15.38 -1.44
C VAL A 136 12.10 14.61 -0.92
N TYR A 137 12.74 13.87 -1.80
CA TYR A 137 13.98 13.15 -1.51
C TYR A 137 14.74 12.85 -2.81
N LYS A 138 16.07 12.88 -2.73
CA LYS A 138 16.99 12.62 -3.84
C LYS A 138 17.93 11.47 -3.44
N GLU A 139 18.10 10.52 -4.33
CA GLU A 139 18.97 9.37 -4.14
C GLU A 139 19.97 9.25 -5.29
N LYS A 140 21.24 9.13 -4.95
CA LYS A 140 22.31 8.90 -5.89
C LYS A 140 22.55 7.40 -6.05
N ASN A 141 22.39 6.91 -7.26
CA ASN A 141 22.72 5.54 -7.67
C ASN A 141 24.09 5.49 -8.34
N THR A 142 24.54 4.30 -8.72
CA THR A 142 25.87 4.11 -9.34
C THR A 142 26.03 4.89 -10.66
N TYR A 143 24.98 5.01 -11.46
CA TYR A 143 25.02 5.60 -12.81
C TYR A 143 24.03 6.74 -13.03
N SER A 144 23.16 7.02 -12.09
CA SER A 144 22.13 8.03 -12.18
C SER A 144 21.75 8.58 -10.82
N THR A 145 21.05 9.68 -10.82
CA THR A 145 20.35 10.19 -9.64
C THR A 145 18.85 10.14 -9.89
N SER A 146 18.09 9.69 -8.89
CA SER A 146 16.64 9.69 -8.91
C SER A 146 16.12 10.59 -7.79
N ALA A 147 15.05 11.32 -8.06
CA ALA A 147 14.41 12.17 -7.07
C ALA A 147 12.90 12.11 -7.17
N MET A 148 12.20 12.12 -6.03
CA MET A 148 10.77 12.42 -6.02
C MET A 148 10.58 13.91 -5.85
N VAL A 149 9.77 14.49 -6.75
CA VAL A 149 9.50 15.93 -6.81
C VAL A 149 8.01 16.21 -6.82
N VAL A 150 7.62 17.40 -6.39
CA VAL A 150 6.23 17.85 -6.43
C VAL A 150 5.80 18.17 -7.86
N ASN A 151 4.72 17.59 -8.32
CA ASN A 151 4.25 17.70 -9.70
C ASN A 151 3.85 19.13 -10.12
N SER A 152 3.35 19.96 -9.20
CA SER A 152 2.94 21.33 -9.51
C SER A 152 4.08 22.21 -10.06
N GLU A 153 5.34 21.81 -9.82
CA GLU A 153 6.54 22.51 -10.24
C GLU A 153 7.33 21.78 -11.35
N TRP A 154 6.70 20.79 -12.00
CA TRP A 154 7.37 19.94 -13.00
C TRP A 154 7.94 20.73 -14.19
N TYR A 155 7.36 21.87 -14.55
CA TYR A 155 7.84 22.75 -15.63
C TYR A 155 9.22 23.37 -15.34
N ARG A 156 9.67 23.33 -14.08
CA ARG A 156 11.01 23.78 -13.66
C ARG A 156 12.07 22.69 -13.80
N ILE A 157 11.67 21.51 -14.26
CA ILE A 157 12.52 20.32 -14.34
C ILE A 157 12.93 20.11 -15.80
N ASP A 158 14.23 19.91 -16.03
CA ASP A 158 14.80 19.67 -17.36
C ASP A 158 14.05 18.57 -18.11
N ASP A 159 13.60 18.85 -19.33
CA ASP A 159 12.83 17.91 -20.15
C ASP A 159 13.63 16.68 -20.60
N ARG A 160 14.95 16.73 -20.47
CA ARG A 160 15.86 15.61 -20.78
C ARG A 160 15.93 14.57 -19.64
N LEU A 161 15.33 14.83 -18.50
CA LEU A 161 15.19 13.86 -17.42
C LEU A 161 14.00 12.93 -17.70
N GLU A 162 14.17 11.64 -17.43
CA GLU A 162 13.05 10.69 -17.44
C GLU A 162 12.10 11.01 -16.30
N LYS A 163 10.79 10.96 -16.58
CA LYS A 163 9.76 11.33 -15.61
C LYS A 163 8.62 10.32 -15.65
N HIS A 164 8.17 9.86 -14.48
CA HIS A 164 6.96 9.06 -14.37
C HIS A 164 6.18 9.38 -13.10
N ILE A 165 4.91 8.98 -13.06
CA ILE A 165 4.07 9.03 -11.85
C ILE A 165 4.50 7.88 -10.95
N PRO A 166 4.82 8.12 -9.66
CA PRO A 166 5.16 7.04 -8.75
C PRO A 166 3.96 6.10 -8.51
N ASP A 167 4.22 4.82 -8.37
CA ASP A 167 3.30 3.92 -7.69
C ASP A 167 3.31 4.16 -6.16
N ILE A 168 2.40 3.52 -5.42
CA ILE A 168 2.32 3.71 -3.95
C ILE A 168 3.63 3.27 -3.28
N ARG A 169 4.24 2.20 -3.75
CA ARG A 169 5.52 1.69 -3.22
C ARG A 169 6.65 2.69 -3.43
N GLU A 170 6.80 3.23 -4.63
CA GLU A 170 7.80 4.25 -4.96
C GLU A 170 7.56 5.52 -4.14
N PHE A 171 6.30 6.00 -4.11
CA PHE A 171 5.94 7.14 -3.29
C PHE A 171 6.34 6.94 -1.83
N MET A 172 5.93 5.84 -1.21
CA MET A 172 6.23 5.54 0.19
C MET A 172 7.73 5.42 0.45
N TYR A 173 8.47 4.81 -0.47
CA TYR A 173 9.93 4.73 -0.36
C TYR A 173 10.58 6.11 -0.26
N TYR A 174 10.31 7.00 -1.20
CA TYR A 174 10.89 8.35 -1.21
C TYR A 174 10.37 9.22 -0.06
N PHE A 175 9.08 9.10 0.26
CA PHE A 175 8.45 9.83 1.35
C PHE A 175 9.09 9.52 2.71
N VAL A 176 9.29 8.24 3.01
CA VAL A 176 9.91 7.79 4.26
C VAL A 176 11.41 8.15 4.30
N LYS A 177 12.12 7.99 3.19
CA LYS A 177 13.55 8.35 3.06
C LYS A 177 13.82 9.85 3.22
N GLY A 178 12.87 10.70 2.83
CA GLY A 178 12.95 12.16 3.00
C GLY A 178 13.02 12.62 4.45
N GLY A 179 12.72 11.74 5.40
CA GLY A 179 12.81 11.99 6.84
C GLY A 179 11.57 12.65 7.43
N GLU A 180 11.46 12.59 8.77
CA GLU A 180 10.25 12.93 9.51
C GLU A 180 9.78 14.38 9.29
N LYS A 181 10.69 15.34 9.38
CA LYS A 181 10.35 16.77 9.20
C LYS A 181 9.83 17.05 7.80
N ASN A 182 10.44 16.44 6.78
CA ASN A 182 10.01 16.60 5.40
C ASN A 182 8.66 15.92 5.17
N ALA A 183 8.46 14.74 5.75
CA ALA A 183 7.20 14.02 5.68
C ALA A 183 6.01 14.82 6.25
N GLU A 184 6.19 15.49 7.41
CA GLU A 184 5.17 16.36 7.99
C GLU A 184 4.84 17.55 7.07
N VAL A 185 5.84 18.23 6.54
CA VAL A 185 5.66 19.37 5.62
C VAL A 185 4.94 18.94 4.32
N ILE A 186 5.35 17.82 3.74
CA ILE A 186 4.75 17.29 2.52
C ILE A 186 3.30 16.86 2.77
N ALA A 187 3.03 16.18 3.88
CA ALA A 187 1.69 15.76 4.26
C ALA A 187 0.74 16.97 4.41
N GLU A 188 1.15 17.97 5.16
CA GLU A 188 0.36 19.18 5.40
C GLU A 188 0.12 19.99 4.11
N LYS A 189 1.17 20.17 3.32
CA LYS A 189 1.10 21.04 2.14
C LYS A 189 0.41 20.37 0.94
N TYR A 190 0.58 19.07 0.76
CA TYR A 190 0.20 18.38 -0.48
C TYR A 190 -0.75 17.21 -0.32
N LEU A 191 -0.90 16.59 0.86
CA LEU A 191 -1.68 15.36 1.02
C LEU A 191 -2.99 15.53 1.80
N ASN A 192 -3.03 16.46 2.74
CA ASN A 192 -4.21 16.73 3.59
C ASN A 192 -5.16 17.80 3.01
N LYS A 193 -5.11 18.05 1.70
CA LYS A 193 -5.98 19.02 1.01
C LYS A 193 -7.06 18.34 0.20
#